data_4b6c0b5d88f12d2daabc1280c6f18076
#
_entry.id   4b6c0b5d88f12d2daabc1280c6f18076
#
_cell.length_a   1.000
_cell.length_b   1.000
_cell.length_c   1.000
_cell.angle_alpha   90.00
_cell.angle_beta   90.00
_cell.angle_gamma   90.00
#
_symmetry.space_group_name_H-M   'P 1'
#
loop_
_entity.id
_entity.type
_entity.pdbx_description
1 polymer ?
#
loop_
_entity_poly.entity_id
_entity_poly.type
_entity_poly.pdbx_seq_one_letter_code
_entity_poly.pdbx_strand_id
1 'polypeptide(L)'
;MGNITLTASDLLNQAVRSYQLGYLDEAEGLCRAILSADANHFEALYLLGVIQSRLGRSREALASYDRALAIKPDHVQVLSNRGAALWDLKRFEDALASFGKALAIAPDYVEALINRGVTLRELERFEDALVSYDKALAIKPDYAEALNGRGLTLQDLERFEDALVSYDKALAIKPDFAWALYNRGNTLRELTRLEDALVSYDKALAVRPDYTEVLINRGVTLQDLKRFDEAMANYDQAIALKPNNAGALLNRALCKLLLGHYQDGWQDYEWRWGTRRFHDKRPKINAATWEGEDLAGRRLIVFGEQGLGDTIQFARFLPQLVQRKAKVTFLTQAKLVRILRPLIGDIDVVSAIDDQDGFDFQCALMGLPLRFNTKLDTIPAKIPYLSVEPDRVARWKERIGAHGFKIGIGWQGNPNGQDNHKHIPLEEFIPLTRIPKVRLISLQYRDGVDQLARFPADVKIETLGNDFNNGPDAFIDTAAVMANLDLIISSCTSIPHLAGALGRPTWVVLKHVPDWRWLLDREDSPWYPTIRLFRQPERDDWTSIFSKIERELRSLLNAKGDAIVPQGLVPTFANR
;
A
#
# COMPACT_ATOMS: atom_id res chain seq x y z
N MET A 1 -9.04 1.43 73.12
CA MET A 1 -9.36 1.91 71.79
C MET A 1 -9.85 0.68 71.01
N GLY A 2 -11.16 0.57 70.79
CA GLY A 2 -11.71 -0.55 70.04
C GLY A 2 -11.25 -0.48 68.62
N ASN A 3 -10.58 -1.54 68.14
CA ASN A 3 -10.34 -1.73 66.72
C ASN A 3 -11.70 -1.79 66.00
N ILE A 4 -12.07 -0.73 65.31
CA ILE A 4 -13.21 -0.77 64.36
C ILE A 4 -12.76 -1.68 63.24
N THR A 5 -13.12 -2.97 63.32
CA THR A 5 -12.96 -3.89 62.21
C THR A 5 -13.92 -3.45 61.11
N LEU A 6 -13.38 -2.86 60.04
CA LEU A 6 -14.18 -2.48 58.87
C LEU A 6 -14.89 -3.74 58.32
N THR A 7 -16.18 -3.62 58.07
CA THR A 7 -16.96 -4.70 57.47
C THR A 7 -16.59 -4.85 55.98
N ALA A 8 -16.88 -5.99 55.38
CA ALA A 8 -16.68 -6.20 53.92
C ALA A 8 -17.42 -5.11 53.09
N SER A 9 -18.55 -4.64 53.56
CA SER A 9 -19.32 -3.55 52.95
C SER A 9 -18.61 -2.21 53.05
N ASP A 10 -17.97 -1.89 54.20
CA ASP A 10 -17.21 -0.66 54.36
C ASP A 10 -15.98 -0.66 53.45
N LEU A 11 -15.25 -1.77 53.38
CA LEU A 11 -14.11 -1.95 52.50
C LEU A 11 -14.51 -1.85 51.01
N LEU A 12 -15.67 -2.43 50.62
CA LEU A 12 -16.17 -2.34 49.24
C LEU A 12 -16.52 -0.90 48.86
N ASN A 13 -17.22 -0.18 49.76
CA ASN A 13 -17.55 1.22 49.52
C ASN A 13 -16.29 2.10 49.38
N GLN A 14 -15.26 1.82 50.20
CA GLN A 14 -13.97 2.49 50.08
C GLN A 14 -13.27 2.12 48.77
N ALA A 15 -13.28 0.85 48.34
CA ALA A 15 -12.72 0.41 47.08
C ALA A 15 -13.38 1.11 45.88
N VAL A 16 -14.73 1.19 45.87
CA VAL A 16 -15.49 1.92 44.85
C VAL A 16 -15.09 3.40 44.81
N ARG A 17 -14.97 4.04 45.97
CA ARG A 17 -14.55 5.43 46.06
C ARG A 17 -13.12 5.66 45.54
N SER A 18 -12.18 4.81 45.95
CA SER A 18 -10.78 4.87 45.46
C SER A 18 -10.70 4.64 43.95
N TYR A 19 -11.48 3.72 43.40
CA TYR A 19 -11.61 3.51 41.96
C TYR A 19 -12.14 4.76 41.22
N GLN A 20 -13.20 5.39 41.75
CA GLN A 20 -13.76 6.62 41.17
C GLN A 20 -12.79 7.78 41.20
N LEU A 21 -11.95 7.89 42.25
CA LEU A 21 -10.88 8.89 42.35
C LEU A 21 -9.62 8.56 41.55
N GLY A 22 -9.56 7.38 40.94
CA GLY A 22 -8.42 6.95 40.13
C GLY A 22 -7.29 6.28 40.93
N TYR A 23 -7.45 6.04 42.23
CA TYR A 23 -6.48 5.31 43.06
C TYR A 23 -6.61 3.80 42.88
N LEU A 24 -6.18 3.33 41.70
CA LEU A 24 -6.46 1.96 41.24
C LEU A 24 -5.75 0.90 42.09
N ASP A 25 -4.51 1.14 42.54
CA ASP A 25 -3.76 0.17 43.37
C ASP A 25 -4.38 0.05 44.76
N GLU A 26 -4.86 1.15 45.34
CA GLU A 26 -5.57 1.13 46.64
C GLU A 26 -6.90 0.37 46.51
N ALA A 27 -7.68 0.67 45.46
CA ALA A 27 -8.92 -0.02 45.18
C ALA A 27 -8.72 -1.55 44.98
N GLU A 28 -7.65 -1.94 44.28
CA GLU A 28 -7.27 -3.34 44.11
C GLU A 28 -6.92 -3.99 45.45
N GLY A 29 -6.12 -3.33 46.29
CA GLY A 29 -5.75 -3.80 47.63
C GLY A 29 -6.95 -4.08 48.50
N LEU A 30 -7.94 -3.15 48.51
CA LEU A 30 -9.18 -3.29 49.25
C LEU A 30 -10.04 -4.47 48.73
N CYS A 31 -10.17 -4.64 47.41
CA CYS A 31 -10.85 -5.79 46.84
C CYS A 31 -10.17 -7.11 47.24
N ARG A 32 -8.84 -7.19 47.19
CA ARG A 32 -8.07 -8.37 47.64
C ARG A 32 -8.24 -8.67 49.13
N ALA A 33 -8.34 -7.63 49.98
CA ALA A 33 -8.60 -7.80 51.41
C ALA A 33 -10.00 -8.41 51.65
N ILE A 34 -11.02 -7.98 50.92
CA ILE A 34 -12.35 -8.59 50.99
C ILE A 34 -12.29 -10.05 50.52
N LEU A 35 -11.61 -10.33 49.41
CA LEU A 35 -11.52 -11.67 48.83
C LEU A 35 -10.68 -12.63 49.67
N SER A 36 -9.79 -12.15 50.53
CA SER A 36 -9.06 -12.97 51.50
C SER A 36 -9.97 -13.45 52.65
N ALA A 37 -11.00 -12.69 52.98
CA ALA A 37 -12.00 -13.06 53.99
C ALA A 37 -13.15 -13.86 53.40
N ASP A 38 -13.62 -13.50 52.23
CA ASP A 38 -14.66 -14.18 51.46
C ASP A 38 -14.24 -14.29 49.99
N ALA A 39 -13.68 -15.43 49.60
CA ALA A 39 -13.17 -15.70 48.26
C ALA A 39 -14.26 -15.66 47.17
N ASN A 40 -15.54 -15.73 47.57
CA ASN A 40 -16.68 -15.74 46.66
C ASN A 40 -17.50 -14.45 46.72
N HIS A 41 -16.93 -13.35 47.24
CA HIS A 41 -17.61 -12.06 47.26
C HIS A 41 -17.77 -11.51 45.85
N PHE A 42 -18.95 -11.60 45.28
CA PHE A 42 -19.24 -11.27 43.90
C PHE A 42 -18.84 -9.84 43.50
N GLU A 43 -19.28 -8.86 44.29
CA GLU A 43 -19.05 -7.43 44.01
C GLU A 43 -17.56 -7.09 44.03
N ALA A 44 -16.78 -7.70 44.95
CA ALA A 44 -15.34 -7.51 45.01
C ALA A 44 -14.62 -8.15 43.81
N LEU A 45 -15.05 -9.35 43.36
CA LEU A 45 -14.53 -9.99 42.15
C LEU A 45 -14.83 -9.16 40.90
N TYR A 46 -16.05 -8.66 40.78
CA TYR A 46 -16.44 -7.83 39.64
C TYR A 46 -15.62 -6.53 39.59
N LEU A 47 -15.54 -5.80 40.71
CA LEU A 47 -14.77 -4.57 40.79
C LEU A 47 -13.28 -4.80 40.54
N LEU A 48 -12.73 -5.90 41.07
CA LEU A 48 -11.34 -6.29 40.83
C LEU A 48 -11.08 -6.49 39.33
N GLY A 49 -11.98 -7.19 38.62
CA GLY A 49 -11.88 -7.37 37.17
C GLY A 49 -11.92 -6.03 36.42
N VAL A 50 -12.78 -5.09 36.82
CA VAL A 50 -12.87 -3.74 36.24
C VAL A 50 -11.57 -2.96 36.47
N ILE A 51 -11.01 -3.01 37.68
CA ILE A 51 -9.74 -2.34 38.02
C ILE A 51 -8.59 -2.93 37.18
N GLN A 52 -8.50 -4.25 37.10
CA GLN A 52 -7.48 -4.96 36.34
C GLN A 52 -7.55 -4.65 34.83
N SER A 53 -8.75 -4.57 34.27
CA SER A 53 -8.97 -4.13 32.88
C SER A 53 -8.45 -2.70 32.68
N ARG A 54 -8.76 -1.78 33.59
CA ARG A 54 -8.30 -0.39 33.52
C ARG A 54 -6.78 -0.24 33.65
N LEU A 55 -6.13 -1.17 34.36
CA LEU A 55 -4.67 -1.28 34.47
C LEU A 55 -4.02 -2.01 33.28
N GLY A 56 -4.79 -2.42 32.27
CA GLY A 56 -4.29 -3.15 31.10
C GLY A 56 -3.93 -4.62 31.37
N ARG A 57 -4.34 -5.16 32.54
CA ARG A 57 -4.08 -6.53 32.97
C ARG A 57 -5.21 -7.47 32.57
N SER A 58 -5.50 -7.59 31.26
CA SER A 58 -6.69 -8.27 30.72
C SER A 58 -6.76 -9.76 31.08
N ARG A 59 -5.61 -10.45 31.26
CA ARG A 59 -5.62 -11.87 31.72
C ARG A 59 -6.12 -12.01 33.16
N GLU A 60 -5.70 -11.14 34.05
CA GLU A 60 -6.14 -11.13 35.44
C GLU A 60 -7.61 -10.73 35.53
N ALA A 61 -8.01 -9.71 34.75
CA ALA A 61 -9.40 -9.27 34.66
C ALA A 61 -10.31 -10.42 34.21
N LEU A 62 -9.91 -11.18 33.18
CA LEU A 62 -10.65 -12.35 32.73
C LEU A 62 -10.85 -13.38 33.83
N ALA A 63 -9.79 -13.69 34.59
CA ALA A 63 -9.89 -14.64 35.71
C ALA A 63 -10.84 -14.13 36.82
N SER A 64 -10.83 -12.82 37.12
CA SER A 64 -11.74 -12.23 38.08
C SER A 64 -13.19 -12.26 37.60
N TYR A 65 -13.45 -11.98 36.33
CA TYR A 65 -14.78 -12.09 35.72
C TYR A 65 -15.28 -13.53 35.67
N ASP A 66 -14.41 -14.51 35.32
CA ASP A 66 -14.80 -15.94 35.32
C ASP A 66 -15.22 -16.41 36.70
N ARG A 67 -14.52 -16.00 37.76
CA ARG A 67 -14.91 -16.27 39.15
C ARG A 67 -16.23 -15.58 39.53
N ALA A 68 -16.41 -14.32 39.12
CA ALA A 68 -17.68 -13.62 39.36
C ALA A 68 -18.87 -14.34 38.66
N LEU A 69 -18.69 -14.80 37.42
CA LEU A 69 -19.71 -15.54 36.66
C LEU A 69 -19.94 -16.93 37.19
N ALA A 70 -19.00 -17.54 37.90
CA ALA A 70 -19.24 -18.80 38.59
C ALA A 70 -20.25 -18.62 39.74
N ILE A 71 -20.39 -17.43 40.29
CA ILE A 71 -21.34 -17.07 41.36
C ILE A 71 -22.67 -16.59 40.77
N LYS A 72 -22.60 -15.66 39.79
CA LYS A 72 -23.77 -15.10 39.08
C LYS A 72 -23.60 -15.25 37.57
N PRO A 73 -24.00 -16.42 36.98
CA PRO A 73 -23.76 -16.73 35.56
C PRO A 73 -24.44 -15.77 34.57
N ASP A 74 -25.56 -15.16 34.98
CA ASP A 74 -26.41 -14.34 34.13
C ASP A 74 -26.19 -12.83 34.33
N HIS A 75 -25.05 -12.43 34.90
CA HIS A 75 -24.79 -11.03 35.14
C HIS A 75 -24.28 -10.32 33.88
N VAL A 76 -25.15 -9.56 33.23
CA VAL A 76 -24.96 -8.95 31.89
C VAL A 76 -23.69 -8.11 31.80
N GLN A 77 -23.43 -7.21 32.77
CA GLN A 77 -22.26 -6.34 32.76
C GLN A 77 -20.94 -7.13 32.87
N VAL A 78 -20.93 -8.20 33.71
CA VAL A 78 -19.74 -9.06 33.85
C VAL A 78 -19.48 -9.81 32.56
N LEU A 79 -20.53 -10.36 31.91
CA LEU A 79 -20.42 -11.01 30.59
C LEU A 79 -19.88 -10.04 29.53
N SER A 80 -20.38 -8.81 29.49
CA SER A 80 -19.91 -7.80 28.55
C SER A 80 -18.44 -7.42 28.80
N ASN A 81 -18.06 -7.16 30.07
CA ASN A 81 -16.68 -6.81 30.43
C ASN A 81 -15.71 -7.99 30.20
N ARG A 82 -16.17 -9.22 30.43
CA ARG A 82 -15.43 -10.42 30.07
C ARG A 82 -15.16 -10.49 28.56
N GLY A 83 -16.16 -10.17 27.74
CA GLY A 83 -16.02 -10.08 26.28
C GLY A 83 -14.97 -9.04 25.87
N ALA A 84 -14.98 -7.86 26.50
CA ALA A 84 -14.00 -6.83 26.27
C ALA A 84 -12.56 -7.28 26.67
N ALA A 85 -12.40 -7.94 27.82
CA ALA A 85 -11.10 -8.49 28.23
C ALA A 85 -10.60 -9.59 27.27
N LEU A 86 -11.49 -10.40 26.72
CA LEU A 86 -11.16 -11.40 25.70
C LEU A 86 -10.75 -10.74 24.37
N TRP A 87 -11.40 -9.64 23.99
CA TRP A 87 -11.04 -8.85 22.83
C TRP A 87 -9.62 -8.29 22.94
N ASP A 88 -9.26 -7.71 24.07
CA ASP A 88 -7.90 -7.22 24.38
C ASP A 88 -6.85 -8.34 24.23
N LEU A 89 -7.23 -9.56 24.59
CA LEU A 89 -6.39 -10.76 24.46
C LEU A 89 -6.41 -11.34 23.03
N LYS A 90 -7.07 -10.68 22.07
CA LYS A 90 -7.26 -11.13 20.67
C LYS A 90 -7.99 -12.48 20.54
N ARG A 91 -8.78 -12.84 21.55
CA ARG A 91 -9.65 -14.02 21.57
C ARG A 91 -11.04 -13.66 21.07
N PHE A 92 -11.12 -13.26 19.81
CA PHE A 92 -12.32 -12.62 19.25
C PHE A 92 -13.57 -13.53 19.24
N GLU A 93 -13.43 -14.81 18.94
CA GLU A 93 -14.57 -15.74 18.95
C GLU A 93 -15.11 -15.96 20.38
N ASP A 94 -14.22 -16.06 21.38
CA ASP A 94 -14.63 -16.16 22.77
C ASP A 94 -15.30 -14.85 23.26
N ALA A 95 -14.83 -13.71 22.77
CA ALA A 95 -15.46 -12.42 23.03
C ALA A 95 -16.89 -12.36 22.48
N LEU A 96 -17.09 -12.80 21.21
CA LEU A 96 -18.41 -12.91 20.61
C LEU A 96 -19.36 -13.83 21.42
N ALA A 97 -18.85 -14.96 21.89
CA ALA A 97 -19.64 -15.86 22.73
C ALA A 97 -20.07 -15.18 24.04
N SER A 98 -19.19 -14.37 24.66
CA SER A 98 -19.52 -13.62 25.87
C SER A 98 -20.55 -12.52 25.61
N PHE A 99 -20.37 -11.72 24.56
CA PHE A 99 -21.35 -10.71 24.15
C PHE A 99 -22.69 -11.34 23.76
N GLY A 100 -22.64 -12.48 23.07
CA GLY A 100 -23.83 -13.24 22.71
C GLY A 100 -24.65 -13.67 23.95
N LYS A 101 -24.00 -14.17 25.02
CA LYS A 101 -24.63 -14.49 26.28
C LYS A 101 -25.24 -13.25 26.96
N ALA A 102 -24.50 -12.13 26.99
CA ALA A 102 -25.03 -10.89 27.55
C ALA A 102 -26.29 -10.43 26.81
N LEU A 103 -26.27 -10.47 25.46
CA LEU A 103 -27.40 -10.06 24.61
C LEU A 103 -28.58 -11.07 24.61
N ALA A 104 -28.34 -12.32 24.95
CA ALA A 104 -29.42 -13.29 25.16
C ALA A 104 -30.23 -12.96 26.43
N ILE A 105 -29.60 -12.38 27.43
CA ILE A 105 -30.22 -11.95 28.68
C ILE A 105 -30.81 -10.54 28.54
N ALA A 106 -30.05 -9.61 27.99
CA ALA A 106 -30.47 -8.24 27.78
C ALA A 106 -30.22 -7.82 26.29
N PRO A 107 -31.20 -8.06 25.40
CA PRO A 107 -31.07 -7.80 23.95
C PRO A 107 -30.88 -6.33 23.60
N ASP A 108 -31.20 -5.44 24.52
CA ASP A 108 -31.10 -3.99 24.43
C ASP A 108 -29.85 -3.40 25.09
N TYR A 109 -28.91 -4.24 25.50
CA TYR A 109 -27.67 -3.76 26.12
C TYR A 109 -26.72 -3.18 25.08
N VAL A 110 -26.78 -1.85 24.91
CA VAL A 110 -26.13 -1.09 23.82
C VAL A 110 -24.62 -1.31 23.78
N GLU A 111 -23.94 -1.32 24.94
CA GLU A 111 -22.49 -1.51 25.01
C GLU A 111 -22.06 -2.88 24.48
N ALA A 112 -22.82 -3.94 24.79
CA ALA A 112 -22.54 -5.28 24.25
C ALA A 112 -22.79 -5.35 22.74
N LEU A 113 -23.82 -4.67 22.22
CA LEU A 113 -24.07 -4.58 20.77
C LEU A 113 -22.92 -3.87 20.04
N ILE A 114 -22.43 -2.76 20.57
CA ILE A 114 -21.29 -2.01 19.99
C ILE A 114 -20.04 -2.87 20.02
N ASN A 115 -19.68 -3.43 21.17
CA ASN A 115 -18.48 -4.27 21.31
C ASN A 115 -18.55 -5.53 20.45
N ARG A 116 -19.75 -6.12 20.29
CA ARG A 116 -19.98 -7.21 19.34
C ARG A 116 -19.73 -6.74 17.89
N GLY A 117 -20.19 -5.55 17.51
CA GLY A 117 -19.93 -4.94 16.20
C GLY A 117 -18.44 -4.74 15.93
N VAL A 118 -17.70 -4.17 16.89
CA VAL A 118 -16.23 -4.02 16.82
C VAL A 118 -15.57 -5.39 16.64
N THR A 119 -15.97 -6.39 17.42
CA THR A 119 -15.37 -7.73 17.37
C THR A 119 -15.64 -8.43 16.05
N LEU A 120 -16.86 -8.31 15.52
CA LEU A 120 -17.24 -8.88 14.22
C LEU A 120 -16.45 -8.23 13.07
N ARG A 121 -16.17 -6.92 13.16
CA ARG A 121 -15.34 -6.22 12.19
C ARG A 121 -13.89 -6.73 12.20
N GLU A 122 -13.29 -7.00 13.37
CA GLU A 122 -11.95 -7.62 13.49
C GLU A 122 -11.89 -9.03 12.88
N LEU A 123 -13.03 -9.73 12.86
CA LEU A 123 -13.21 -11.04 12.22
C LEU A 123 -13.63 -10.95 10.75
N GLU A 124 -13.61 -9.75 10.15
CA GLU A 124 -14.02 -9.48 8.77
C GLU A 124 -15.48 -9.90 8.46
N ARG A 125 -16.33 -9.99 9.50
CA ARG A 125 -17.76 -10.28 9.40
C ARG A 125 -18.56 -8.98 9.37
N PHE A 126 -18.36 -8.22 8.30
CA PHE A 126 -18.81 -6.83 8.20
C PHE A 126 -20.32 -6.67 8.22
N GLU A 127 -21.07 -7.54 7.53
CA GLU A 127 -22.54 -7.48 7.51
C GLU A 127 -23.13 -7.75 8.90
N ASP A 128 -22.59 -8.74 9.62
CA ASP A 128 -23.00 -9.04 11.00
C ASP A 128 -22.66 -7.87 11.95
N ALA A 129 -21.54 -7.18 11.70
CA ALA A 129 -21.16 -6.00 12.45
C ALA A 129 -22.17 -4.86 12.24
N LEU A 130 -22.59 -4.60 10.98
CA LEU A 130 -23.63 -3.60 10.67
C LEU A 130 -24.93 -3.89 11.41
N VAL A 131 -25.38 -5.15 11.41
CA VAL A 131 -26.59 -5.56 12.15
C VAL A 131 -26.46 -5.22 13.65
N SER A 132 -25.27 -5.38 14.23
CA SER A 132 -25.04 -5.08 15.63
C SER A 132 -25.07 -3.56 15.91
N TYR A 133 -24.44 -2.76 15.07
CA TYR A 133 -24.50 -1.30 15.18
C TYR A 133 -25.90 -0.75 14.90
N ASP A 134 -26.62 -1.28 13.90
CA ASP A 134 -27.98 -0.84 13.58
C ASP A 134 -28.94 -1.13 14.76
N LYS A 135 -28.81 -2.28 15.43
CA LYS A 135 -29.55 -2.56 16.66
C LYS A 135 -29.21 -1.59 17.79
N ALA A 136 -27.92 -1.31 18.00
CA ALA A 136 -27.50 -0.34 19.01
C ALA A 136 -28.08 1.06 18.74
N LEU A 137 -28.04 1.50 17.49
CA LEU A 137 -28.57 2.79 17.04
C LEU A 137 -30.10 2.87 17.02
N ALA A 138 -30.79 1.73 16.87
CA ALA A 138 -32.26 1.69 17.03
C ALA A 138 -32.67 1.94 18.49
N ILE A 139 -31.85 1.55 19.46
CA ILE A 139 -32.08 1.78 20.88
C ILE A 139 -31.59 3.18 21.28
N LYS A 140 -30.41 3.56 20.85
CA LYS A 140 -29.77 4.84 21.14
C LYS A 140 -29.27 5.54 19.87
N PRO A 141 -30.15 6.30 19.18
CA PRO A 141 -29.82 6.93 17.90
C PRO A 141 -28.72 7.98 17.96
N ASP A 142 -28.49 8.56 19.12
CA ASP A 142 -27.52 9.63 19.40
C ASP A 142 -26.18 9.13 19.94
N TYR A 143 -25.79 7.88 19.61
CA TYR A 143 -24.53 7.31 20.06
C TYR A 143 -23.42 7.51 19.00
N ALA A 144 -22.64 8.57 19.13
CA ALA A 144 -21.62 8.97 18.15
C ALA A 144 -20.58 7.87 17.87
N GLU A 145 -20.16 7.12 18.89
CA GLU A 145 -19.19 6.03 18.75
C GLU A 145 -19.76 4.86 17.93
N ALA A 146 -21.03 4.53 18.10
CA ALA A 146 -21.70 3.49 17.31
C ALA A 146 -21.83 3.92 15.84
N LEU A 147 -22.19 5.17 15.58
CA LEU A 147 -22.25 5.76 14.24
C LEU A 147 -20.87 5.74 13.57
N ASN A 148 -19.81 6.07 14.30
CA ASN A 148 -18.44 5.99 13.79
C ASN A 148 -18.05 4.54 13.47
N GLY A 149 -18.36 3.57 14.35
CA GLY A 149 -18.11 2.15 14.11
C GLY A 149 -18.87 1.61 12.90
N ARG A 150 -20.14 2.02 12.75
CA ARG A 150 -20.95 1.72 11.57
C ARG A 150 -20.32 2.29 10.28
N GLY A 151 -19.86 3.54 10.32
CA GLY A 151 -19.18 4.19 9.21
C GLY A 151 -17.91 3.45 8.79
N LEU A 152 -17.07 3.05 9.74
CA LEU A 152 -15.88 2.23 9.46
C LEU A 152 -16.24 0.89 8.82
N THR A 153 -17.27 0.23 9.31
CA THR A 153 -17.70 -1.06 8.74
C THR A 153 -18.23 -0.90 7.31
N LEU A 154 -18.94 0.19 7.03
CA LEU A 154 -19.40 0.52 5.68
C LEU A 154 -18.23 0.85 4.74
N GLN A 155 -17.19 1.49 5.26
CA GLN A 155 -15.96 1.74 4.51
C GLN A 155 -15.21 0.43 4.19
N ASP A 156 -15.14 -0.53 5.12
CA ASP A 156 -14.57 -1.86 4.89
C ASP A 156 -15.36 -2.65 3.80
N LEU A 157 -16.66 -2.35 3.65
CA LEU A 157 -17.54 -2.87 2.58
C LEU A 157 -17.52 -2.02 1.29
N GLU A 158 -16.63 -1.03 1.18
CA GLU A 158 -16.54 -0.09 0.06
C GLU A 158 -17.83 0.73 -0.20
N ARG A 159 -18.72 0.81 0.80
CA ARG A 159 -19.96 1.59 0.78
C ARG A 159 -19.70 3.01 1.29
N PHE A 160 -18.89 3.75 0.55
CA PHE A 160 -18.29 5.01 1.01
C PHE A 160 -19.31 6.13 1.26
N GLU A 161 -20.34 6.26 0.42
CA GLU A 161 -21.39 7.27 0.61
C GLU A 161 -22.23 6.99 1.87
N ASP A 162 -22.55 5.72 2.13
CA ASP A 162 -23.28 5.33 3.35
C ASP A 162 -22.41 5.56 4.60
N ALA A 163 -21.09 5.35 4.48
CA ALA A 163 -20.13 5.64 5.54
C ALA A 163 -20.11 7.13 5.88
N LEU A 164 -20.09 8.02 4.87
CA LEU A 164 -20.16 9.48 5.08
C LEU A 164 -21.42 9.89 5.83
N VAL A 165 -22.58 9.34 5.48
CA VAL A 165 -23.84 9.61 6.21
C VAL A 165 -23.71 9.23 7.69
N SER A 166 -23.03 8.12 8.01
CA SER A 166 -22.82 7.69 9.38
C SER A 166 -21.87 8.63 10.14
N TYR A 167 -20.76 9.05 9.51
CA TYR A 167 -19.84 10.01 10.11
C TYR A 167 -20.47 11.40 10.28
N ASP A 168 -21.25 11.88 9.31
CA ASP A 168 -21.93 13.16 9.40
C ASP A 168 -22.93 13.18 10.58
N LYS A 169 -23.66 12.09 10.81
CA LYS A 169 -24.53 11.92 11.98
C LYS A 169 -23.72 11.91 13.28
N ALA A 170 -22.58 11.19 13.32
CA ALA A 170 -21.71 11.17 14.49
C ALA A 170 -21.19 12.57 14.84
N LEU A 171 -20.79 13.34 13.81
CA LEU A 171 -20.27 14.69 13.95
C LEU A 171 -21.36 15.74 14.27
N ALA A 172 -22.61 15.48 13.88
CA ALA A 172 -23.74 16.32 14.30
C ALA A 172 -24.01 16.21 15.82
N ILE A 173 -23.75 15.01 16.41
CA ILE A 173 -23.88 14.76 17.84
C ILE A 173 -22.63 15.27 18.59
N LYS A 174 -21.43 14.95 18.05
CA LYS A 174 -20.14 15.27 18.67
C LYS A 174 -19.22 15.94 17.64
N PRO A 175 -19.30 17.28 17.47
CA PRO A 175 -18.54 18.01 16.45
C PRO A 175 -17.01 17.93 16.61
N ASP A 176 -16.52 17.68 17.83
CA ASP A 176 -15.11 17.51 18.19
C ASP A 176 -14.64 16.06 18.21
N PHE A 177 -15.36 15.15 17.55
CA PHE A 177 -14.98 13.75 17.47
C PHE A 177 -13.85 13.54 16.44
N ALA A 178 -12.61 13.73 16.87
CA ALA A 178 -11.42 13.68 15.99
C ALA A 178 -11.31 12.39 15.18
N TRP A 179 -11.71 11.24 15.73
CA TRP A 179 -11.72 9.96 15.01
C TRP A 179 -12.72 9.94 13.86
N ALA A 180 -13.93 10.45 14.08
CA ALA A 180 -14.94 10.51 13.02
C ALA A 180 -14.53 11.51 11.91
N LEU A 181 -13.93 12.64 12.27
CA LEU A 181 -13.36 13.61 11.32
C LEU A 181 -12.25 12.98 10.47
N TYR A 182 -11.35 12.23 11.09
CA TYR A 182 -10.28 11.50 10.40
C TYR A 182 -10.83 10.46 9.42
N ASN A 183 -11.76 9.62 9.89
CA ASN A 183 -12.35 8.56 9.06
C ASN A 183 -13.17 9.14 7.90
N ARG A 184 -13.94 10.23 8.17
CA ARG A 184 -14.63 10.99 7.13
C ARG A 184 -13.67 11.51 6.06
N GLY A 185 -12.54 12.09 6.47
CA GLY A 185 -11.49 12.55 5.56
C GLY A 185 -10.93 11.43 4.69
N ASN A 186 -10.65 10.27 5.28
CA ASN A 186 -10.19 9.09 4.54
C ASN A 186 -11.24 8.63 3.51
N THR A 187 -12.51 8.55 3.92
CA THR A 187 -13.60 8.14 3.01
C THR A 187 -13.80 9.13 1.86
N LEU A 188 -13.71 10.43 2.13
CA LEU A 188 -13.78 11.46 1.09
C LEU A 188 -12.61 11.35 0.10
N ARG A 189 -11.43 10.98 0.57
CA ARG A 189 -10.27 10.74 -0.31
C ARG A 189 -10.49 9.52 -1.21
N GLU A 190 -11.04 8.41 -0.69
CA GLU A 190 -11.42 7.25 -1.52
C GLU A 190 -12.45 7.63 -2.61
N LEU A 191 -13.36 8.54 -2.29
CA LEU A 191 -14.32 9.12 -3.25
C LEU A 191 -13.71 10.22 -4.14
N THR A 192 -12.41 10.44 -4.10
CA THR A 192 -11.70 11.51 -4.84
C THR A 192 -12.16 12.94 -4.51
N ARG A 193 -12.93 13.15 -3.44
CA ARG A 193 -13.38 14.45 -2.93
C ARG A 193 -12.29 15.07 -2.06
N LEU A 194 -11.17 15.42 -2.69
CA LEU A 194 -9.92 15.72 -1.98
C LEU A 194 -9.98 17.00 -1.16
N GLU A 195 -10.62 18.05 -1.65
CA GLU A 195 -10.77 19.32 -0.93
C GLU A 195 -11.68 19.15 0.31
N ASP A 196 -12.76 18.38 0.19
CA ASP A 196 -13.62 18.05 1.33
C ASP A 196 -12.88 17.19 2.37
N ALA A 197 -11.98 16.31 1.92
CA ALA A 197 -11.12 15.53 2.80
C ALA A 197 -10.19 16.45 3.61
N LEU A 198 -9.55 17.44 2.97
CA LEU A 198 -8.71 18.43 3.67
C LEU A 198 -9.50 19.18 4.75
N VAL A 199 -10.72 19.62 4.46
CA VAL A 199 -11.58 20.27 5.45
C VAL A 199 -11.82 19.38 6.68
N SER A 200 -12.02 18.07 6.45
CA SER A 200 -12.22 17.10 7.55
C SER A 200 -10.94 16.91 8.38
N TYR A 201 -9.79 16.82 7.72
CA TYR A 201 -8.50 16.71 8.40
C TYR A 201 -8.13 17.99 9.16
N ASP A 202 -8.41 19.17 8.60
CA ASP A 202 -8.19 20.45 9.28
C ASP A 202 -8.99 20.55 10.60
N LYS A 203 -10.26 20.12 10.58
CA LYS A 203 -11.08 20.04 11.78
C LYS A 203 -10.53 19.01 12.79
N ALA A 204 -10.06 17.85 12.32
CA ALA A 204 -9.46 16.84 13.18
C ALA A 204 -8.19 17.37 13.87
N LEU A 205 -7.34 18.10 13.15
CA LEU A 205 -6.11 18.71 13.68
C LEU A 205 -6.41 19.92 14.58
N ALA A 206 -7.50 20.66 14.36
CA ALA A 206 -7.94 21.70 15.27
C ALA A 206 -8.35 21.14 16.64
N VAL A 207 -8.96 19.93 16.66
CA VAL A 207 -9.30 19.22 17.91
C VAL A 207 -8.07 18.58 18.53
N ARG A 208 -7.20 17.98 17.71
CA ARG A 208 -6.03 17.23 18.17
C ARG A 208 -4.82 17.53 17.29
N PRO A 209 -4.03 18.57 17.61
CA PRO A 209 -2.90 19.02 16.78
C PRO A 209 -1.75 18.02 16.63
N ASP A 210 -1.64 17.06 17.54
CA ASP A 210 -0.63 16.00 17.56
C ASP A 210 -1.08 14.70 16.88
N TYR A 211 -2.18 14.74 16.09
CA TYR A 211 -2.73 13.56 15.42
C TYR A 211 -1.90 13.22 14.17
N THR A 212 -0.81 12.48 14.39
CA THR A 212 0.21 12.16 13.39
C THR A 212 -0.38 11.49 12.15
N GLU A 213 -1.35 10.58 12.31
CA GLU A 213 -1.98 9.86 11.22
C GLU A 213 -2.80 10.80 10.31
N VAL A 214 -3.43 11.83 10.89
CA VAL A 214 -4.13 12.87 10.13
C VAL A 214 -3.15 13.70 9.32
N LEU A 215 -2.03 14.13 9.93
CA LEU A 215 -0.97 14.88 9.23
C LEU A 215 -0.45 14.10 8.01
N ILE A 216 -0.21 12.80 8.17
CA ILE A 216 0.27 11.96 7.08
C ILE A 216 -0.76 11.89 5.95
N ASN A 217 -2.03 11.58 6.27
CA ASN A 217 -3.07 11.42 5.24
C ASN A 217 -3.45 12.76 4.58
N ARG A 218 -3.41 13.86 5.35
CA ARG A 218 -3.54 15.22 4.81
C ARG A 218 -2.39 15.51 3.84
N GLY A 219 -1.15 15.15 4.17
CA GLY A 219 0.01 15.27 3.30
C GLY A 219 -0.16 14.48 1.99
N VAL A 220 -0.64 13.24 2.06
CA VAL A 220 -0.94 12.43 0.86
C VAL A 220 -2.03 13.10 0.00
N THR A 221 -3.09 13.61 0.63
CA THR A 221 -4.17 14.31 -0.07
C THR A 221 -3.68 15.59 -0.76
N LEU A 222 -2.83 16.37 -0.10
CA LEU A 222 -2.18 17.55 -0.67
C LEU A 222 -1.27 17.20 -1.85
N GLN A 223 -0.53 16.10 -1.75
CA GLN A 223 0.28 15.59 -2.86
C GLN A 223 -0.58 15.21 -4.06
N ASP A 224 -1.74 14.57 -3.83
CA ASP A 224 -2.71 14.24 -4.87
C ASP A 224 -3.31 15.49 -5.55
N LEU A 225 -3.33 16.62 -4.84
CA LEU A 225 -3.71 17.95 -5.34
C LEU A 225 -2.52 18.76 -5.91
N LYS A 226 -1.33 18.16 -6.03
CA LYS A 226 -0.08 18.82 -6.43
C LYS A 226 0.37 19.98 -5.53
N ARG A 227 -0.13 20.05 -4.30
CA ARG A 227 0.26 21.04 -3.28
C ARG A 227 1.46 20.49 -2.49
N PHE A 228 2.59 20.31 -3.17
CA PHE A 228 3.73 19.54 -2.66
C PHE A 228 4.42 20.19 -1.46
N ASP A 229 4.55 21.53 -1.45
CA ASP A 229 5.18 22.24 -0.32
C ASP A 229 4.38 22.05 0.98
N GLU A 230 3.05 22.11 0.87
CA GLU A 230 2.17 21.87 2.00
C GLU A 230 2.18 20.39 2.43
N ALA A 231 2.26 19.47 1.47
CA ALA A 231 2.43 18.05 1.78
C ALA A 231 3.72 17.79 2.56
N MET A 232 4.84 18.37 2.10
CA MET A 232 6.14 18.28 2.78
C MET A 232 6.07 18.82 4.21
N ALA A 233 5.45 20.00 4.42
CA ALA A 233 5.29 20.59 5.75
C ALA A 233 4.49 19.66 6.69
N ASN A 234 3.46 18.97 6.19
CA ASN A 234 2.69 18.01 6.98
C ASN A 234 3.52 16.77 7.36
N TYR A 235 4.32 16.24 6.43
CA TYR A 235 5.22 15.13 6.74
C TYR A 235 6.29 15.55 7.75
N ASP A 236 6.88 16.73 7.62
CA ASP A 236 7.87 17.26 8.55
C ASP A 236 7.29 17.45 9.94
N GLN A 237 6.07 17.96 10.06
CA GLN A 237 5.37 18.07 11.34
C GLN A 237 5.09 16.68 11.96
N ALA A 238 4.64 15.71 11.17
CA ALA A 238 4.44 14.33 11.63
C ALA A 238 5.74 13.69 12.15
N ILE A 239 6.86 13.95 11.46
CA ILE A 239 8.19 13.46 11.86
C ILE A 239 8.69 14.20 13.11
N ALA A 240 8.43 15.51 13.25
CA ALA A 240 8.79 16.23 14.45
C ALA A 240 8.07 15.69 15.69
N LEU A 241 6.80 15.28 15.56
CA LEU A 241 6.02 14.65 16.64
C LEU A 241 6.49 13.21 16.93
N LYS A 242 6.81 12.44 15.88
CA LYS A 242 7.26 11.04 15.96
C LYS A 242 8.46 10.82 15.03
N PRO A 243 9.71 11.06 15.47
CA PRO A 243 10.90 11.02 14.60
C PRO A 243 11.14 9.69 13.86
N ASN A 244 10.68 8.58 14.44
CA ASN A 244 10.82 7.24 13.85
C ASN A 244 9.55 6.76 13.15
N ASN A 245 8.66 7.67 12.74
CA ASN A 245 7.46 7.30 12.01
C ASN A 245 7.81 6.92 10.57
N ALA A 246 7.96 5.62 10.32
CA ALA A 246 8.35 5.07 9.02
C ALA A 246 7.37 5.44 7.89
N GLY A 247 6.07 5.57 8.19
CA GLY A 247 5.06 5.99 7.22
C GLY A 247 5.24 7.43 6.75
N ALA A 248 5.45 8.36 7.70
CA ALA A 248 5.71 9.77 7.39
C ALA A 248 7.01 9.94 6.59
N LEU A 249 8.09 9.27 7.02
CA LEU A 249 9.39 9.32 6.35
C LEU A 249 9.32 8.73 4.94
N LEU A 250 8.63 7.61 4.74
CA LEU A 250 8.46 7.02 3.42
C LEU A 250 7.62 7.91 2.48
N ASN A 251 6.52 8.50 2.96
CA ASN A 251 5.72 9.41 2.14
C ASN A 251 6.50 10.67 1.77
N ARG A 252 7.28 11.23 2.72
CA ARG A 252 8.19 12.34 2.43
C ARG A 252 9.25 11.95 1.40
N ALA A 253 9.83 10.75 1.51
CA ALA A 253 10.76 10.21 0.53
C ALA A 253 10.19 10.17 -0.88
N LEU A 254 8.98 9.60 -1.02
CA LEU A 254 8.30 9.50 -2.32
C LEU A 254 7.99 10.88 -2.91
N CYS A 255 7.59 11.84 -2.06
CA CYS A 255 7.38 13.22 -2.47
C CYS A 255 8.70 13.89 -2.94
N LYS A 256 9.78 13.76 -2.16
CA LYS A 256 11.12 14.27 -2.54
C LYS A 256 11.60 13.67 -3.86
N LEU A 257 11.47 12.35 -4.03
CA LEU A 257 11.87 11.66 -5.26
C LEU A 257 11.04 12.12 -6.46
N LEU A 258 9.73 12.35 -6.28
CA LEU A 258 8.84 12.88 -7.31
C LEU A 258 9.26 14.29 -7.75
N LEU A 259 9.72 15.11 -6.81
CA LEU A 259 10.22 16.46 -7.06
C LEU A 259 11.66 16.50 -7.61
N GLY A 260 12.31 15.34 -7.70
CA GLY A 260 13.71 15.24 -8.16
C GLY A 260 14.77 15.47 -7.09
N HIS A 261 14.37 15.61 -5.82
CA HIS A 261 15.28 15.76 -4.68
C HIS A 261 15.84 14.40 -4.27
N TYR A 262 16.60 13.77 -5.15
CA TYR A 262 17.00 12.37 -5.03
C TYR A 262 17.91 12.10 -3.83
N GLN A 263 18.85 12.97 -3.54
CA GLN A 263 19.83 12.76 -2.48
C GLN A 263 19.13 12.56 -1.12
N ASP A 264 18.26 13.48 -0.74
CA ASP A 264 17.51 13.41 0.52
C ASP A 264 16.37 12.40 0.45
N GLY A 265 15.80 12.20 -0.76
CA GLY A 265 14.75 11.23 -1.00
C GLY A 265 15.21 9.80 -0.75
N TRP A 266 16.42 9.43 -1.19
CA TRP A 266 16.96 8.09 -0.97
C TRP A 266 17.24 7.80 0.51
N GLN A 267 17.67 8.80 1.29
CA GLN A 267 17.88 8.63 2.73
C GLN A 267 16.57 8.30 3.45
N ASP A 268 15.54 9.09 3.22
CA ASP A 268 14.22 8.85 3.81
C ASP A 268 13.61 7.52 3.29
N TYR A 269 13.94 7.10 2.07
CA TYR A 269 13.40 5.88 1.47
C TYR A 269 13.85 4.59 2.18
N GLU A 270 14.97 4.61 2.89
CA GLU A 270 15.42 3.48 3.70
C GLU A 270 14.46 3.15 4.85
N TRP A 271 13.63 4.10 5.28
CA TRP A 271 12.59 3.86 6.29
C TRP A 271 11.45 2.97 5.82
N ARG A 272 11.40 2.61 4.53
CA ARG A 272 10.42 1.63 4.01
C ARG A 272 10.38 0.34 4.81
N TRP A 273 11.51 -0.09 5.35
CA TRP A 273 11.63 -1.32 6.14
C TRP A 273 10.85 -1.28 7.46
N GLY A 274 10.59 -0.11 8.02
CA GLY A 274 9.76 0.11 9.20
C GLY A 274 8.26 0.11 8.93
N THR A 275 7.84 0.04 7.65
CA THR A 275 6.42 -0.02 7.29
C THR A 275 5.92 -1.47 7.18
N ARG A 276 4.64 -1.71 7.52
CA ARG A 276 3.99 -3.02 7.40
C ARG A 276 4.15 -3.64 5.99
N ARG A 277 4.20 -2.80 4.96
CA ARG A 277 4.31 -3.23 3.56
C ARG A 277 5.63 -3.95 3.25
N PHE A 278 6.72 -3.60 3.91
CA PHE A 278 8.07 -4.08 3.61
C PHE A 278 8.70 -4.90 4.72
N HIS A 279 8.15 -4.86 5.93
CA HIS A 279 8.73 -5.52 7.11
C HIS A 279 9.09 -6.99 6.86
N ASP A 280 8.19 -7.74 6.25
CA ASP A 280 8.35 -9.19 6.01
C ASP A 280 9.02 -9.52 4.66
N LYS A 281 9.40 -8.50 3.87
CA LYS A 281 10.01 -8.70 2.54
C LYS A 281 11.53 -8.76 2.57
N ARG A 282 12.14 -8.45 3.70
CA ARG A 282 13.59 -8.54 3.84
C ARG A 282 13.98 -10.00 4.01
N PRO A 283 14.83 -10.56 3.11
CA PRO A 283 15.29 -11.94 3.26
C PRO A 283 16.17 -12.07 4.52
N LYS A 284 16.08 -13.22 5.16
CA LYS A 284 16.93 -13.55 6.31
C LYS A 284 18.31 -13.95 5.80
N ILE A 285 19.21 -12.99 5.71
CA ILE A 285 20.59 -13.18 5.25
C ILE A 285 21.51 -12.83 6.41
N ASN A 286 22.42 -13.74 6.75
CA ASN A 286 23.42 -13.51 7.80
C ASN A 286 24.65 -12.77 7.22
N ALA A 287 24.49 -11.49 6.92
CA ALA A 287 25.54 -10.61 6.44
C ALA A 287 25.30 -9.17 6.91
N ALA A 288 26.38 -8.40 7.06
CA ALA A 288 26.25 -6.97 7.38
C ALA A 288 25.58 -6.20 6.23
N THR A 289 24.80 -5.17 6.54
CA THR A 289 24.30 -4.27 5.51
C THR A 289 25.47 -3.47 4.94
N TRP A 290 25.59 -3.43 3.61
CA TRP A 290 26.60 -2.61 2.95
C TRP A 290 26.21 -1.13 3.02
N GLU A 291 27.05 -0.33 3.67
CA GLU A 291 26.84 1.10 3.85
C GLU A 291 27.76 1.96 2.95
N GLY A 292 28.62 1.33 2.14
CA GLY A 292 29.54 2.01 1.23
C GLY A 292 31.00 1.61 1.38
N GLU A 293 31.28 0.58 2.21
CA GLU A 293 32.61 0.03 2.46
C GLU A 293 33.27 -0.47 1.18
N ASP A 294 34.59 -0.64 1.19
CA ASP A 294 35.33 -1.20 0.06
C ASP A 294 34.87 -2.65 -0.22
N LEU A 295 34.54 -2.88 -1.49
CA LEU A 295 34.03 -4.15 -1.98
C LEU A 295 35.09 -5.02 -2.68
N ALA A 296 36.34 -4.56 -2.81
CA ALA A 296 37.37 -5.29 -3.54
C ALA A 296 37.59 -6.70 -2.97
N GLY A 297 37.23 -7.72 -3.77
CA GLY A 297 37.30 -9.14 -3.40
C GLY A 297 36.23 -9.63 -2.42
N ARG A 298 35.35 -8.76 -1.93
CA ARG A 298 34.26 -9.07 -1.00
C ARG A 298 33.08 -9.73 -1.70
N ARG A 299 32.38 -10.60 -0.98
CA ARG A 299 31.14 -11.25 -1.41
C ARG A 299 29.95 -10.40 -0.98
N LEU A 300 29.25 -9.83 -1.96
CA LEU A 300 28.06 -9.02 -1.75
C LEU A 300 26.83 -9.74 -2.32
N ILE A 301 25.80 -9.92 -1.50
CA ILE A 301 24.49 -10.29 -1.99
C ILE A 301 23.60 -9.06 -2.15
N VAL A 302 23.05 -8.88 -3.35
CA VAL A 302 21.99 -7.90 -3.63
C VAL A 302 20.69 -8.64 -3.78
N PHE A 303 19.60 -8.15 -3.17
CA PHE A 303 18.29 -8.77 -3.27
C PHE A 303 17.22 -7.81 -3.76
N GLY A 304 16.33 -8.33 -4.64
CA GLY A 304 15.17 -7.61 -5.14
C GLY A 304 14.01 -7.71 -4.15
N GLU A 305 13.52 -6.58 -3.63
CA GLU A 305 12.51 -6.52 -2.58
C GLU A 305 11.14 -6.01 -3.05
N GLN A 306 11.03 -5.57 -4.31
CA GLN A 306 9.81 -4.97 -4.86
C GLN A 306 9.29 -5.70 -6.10
N GLY A 307 8.48 -5.01 -6.91
CA GLY A 307 7.87 -5.57 -8.10
C GLY A 307 8.87 -5.91 -9.22
N LEU A 308 8.39 -6.64 -10.21
CA LEU A 308 9.21 -7.05 -11.36
C LEU A 308 9.75 -5.84 -12.14
N GLY A 309 8.95 -4.78 -12.28
CA GLY A 309 9.37 -3.53 -12.92
C GLY A 309 10.50 -2.82 -12.18
N ASP A 310 10.41 -2.77 -10.85
CA ASP A 310 11.45 -2.19 -9.98
C ASP A 310 12.76 -2.97 -10.12
N THR A 311 12.66 -4.29 -10.11
CA THR A 311 13.83 -5.16 -10.28
C THR A 311 14.50 -4.94 -11.63
N ILE A 312 13.72 -4.88 -12.71
CA ILE A 312 14.24 -4.57 -14.05
C ILE A 312 14.91 -3.20 -14.06
N GLN A 313 14.25 -2.17 -13.53
CA GLN A 313 14.77 -0.81 -13.54
C GLN A 313 16.08 -0.69 -12.78
N PHE A 314 16.13 -1.21 -11.56
CA PHE A 314 17.28 -1.00 -10.66
C PHE A 314 18.43 -1.99 -10.89
N ALA A 315 18.23 -3.07 -11.65
CA ALA A 315 19.30 -3.97 -12.09
C ALA A 315 20.42 -3.22 -12.84
N ARG A 316 20.14 -2.05 -13.42
CA ARG A 316 21.14 -1.17 -14.07
C ARG A 316 22.29 -0.72 -13.17
N PHE A 317 22.10 -0.78 -11.84
CA PHE A 317 23.14 -0.43 -10.87
C PHE A 317 24.14 -1.57 -10.63
N LEU A 318 23.77 -2.81 -10.92
CA LEU A 318 24.60 -3.99 -10.63
C LEU A 318 25.97 -3.96 -11.31
N PRO A 319 26.13 -3.51 -12.57
CA PRO A 319 27.45 -3.40 -13.21
C PRO A 319 28.43 -2.50 -12.46
N GLN A 320 27.95 -1.48 -11.72
CA GLN A 320 28.83 -0.60 -10.94
C GLN A 320 29.47 -1.34 -9.74
N LEU A 321 28.80 -2.38 -9.20
CA LEU A 321 29.37 -3.22 -8.14
C LEU A 321 30.53 -4.07 -8.67
N VAL A 322 30.40 -4.60 -9.88
CA VAL A 322 31.46 -5.35 -10.56
C VAL A 322 32.69 -4.45 -10.81
N GLN A 323 32.45 -3.20 -11.24
CA GLN A 323 33.54 -2.22 -11.40
C GLN A 323 34.29 -1.95 -10.08
N ARG A 324 33.63 -2.10 -8.92
CA ARG A 324 34.25 -2.03 -7.60
C ARG A 324 34.90 -3.36 -7.16
N LYS A 325 35.05 -4.32 -8.09
CA LYS A 325 35.65 -5.64 -7.87
C LYS A 325 34.93 -6.48 -6.81
N ALA A 326 33.65 -6.25 -6.58
CA ALA A 326 32.80 -7.08 -5.74
C ALA A 326 32.51 -8.42 -6.40
N LYS A 327 32.45 -9.51 -5.62
CA LYS A 327 31.86 -10.78 -6.04
C LYS A 327 30.37 -10.73 -5.73
N VAL A 328 29.56 -10.48 -6.74
CA VAL A 328 28.13 -10.17 -6.57
C VAL A 328 27.27 -11.39 -6.84
N THR A 329 26.41 -11.73 -5.89
CA THR A 329 25.25 -12.61 -6.10
C THR A 329 23.99 -11.76 -6.09
N PHE A 330 23.15 -11.89 -7.13
CA PHE A 330 21.88 -11.17 -7.21
C PHE A 330 20.70 -12.12 -7.02
N LEU A 331 20.09 -12.04 -5.84
CA LEU A 331 18.88 -12.78 -5.47
C LEU A 331 17.65 -12.04 -6.02
N THR A 332 16.93 -12.65 -6.94
CA THR A 332 15.77 -12.06 -7.60
C THR A 332 14.62 -13.06 -7.77
N GLN A 333 13.46 -12.57 -8.18
CA GLN A 333 12.32 -13.42 -8.48
C GLN A 333 12.68 -14.42 -9.61
N ALA A 334 12.32 -15.69 -9.45
CA ALA A 334 12.64 -16.77 -10.39
C ALA A 334 12.31 -16.41 -11.85
N LYS A 335 11.19 -15.70 -12.05
CA LYS A 335 10.72 -15.24 -13.37
C LYS A 335 11.68 -14.28 -14.09
N LEU A 336 12.57 -13.60 -13.37
CA LEU A 336 13.51 -12.62 -13.93
C LEU A 336 14.93 -13.15 -14.10
N VAL A 337 15.27 -14.30 -13.53
CA VAL A 337 16.63 -14.85 -13.56
C VAL A 337 17.15 -14.95 -14.99
N ARG A 338 16.35 -15.52 -15.91
CA ARG A 338 16.77 -15.75 -17.29
C ARG A 338 17.01 -14.46 -18.07
N ILE A 339 16.10 -13.48 -17.94
CA ILE A 339 16.22 -12.21 -18.68
C ILE A 339 17.31 -11.29 -18.14
N LEU A 340 17.66 -11.43 -16.85
CA LEU A 340 18.67 -10.62 -16.20
C LEU A 340 20.08 -11.23 -16.31
N ARG A 341 20.20 -12.55 -16.48
CA ARG A 341 21.49 -13.24 -16.55
C ARG A 341 22.45 -12.68 -17.63
N PRO A 342 22.02 -12.31 -18.84
CA PRO A 342 22.92 -11.76 -19.87
C PRO A 342 23.46 -10.36 -19.54
N LEU A 343 22.80 -9.61 -18.66
CA LEU A 343 23.20 -8.26 -18.28
C LEU A 343 24.58 -8.22 -17.62
N ILE A 344 25.03 -9.33 -17.01
CA ILE A 344 25.95 -9.22 -15.89
C ILE A 344 26.98 -10.36 -15.90
N GLY A 345 27.88 -10.34 -16.91
CA GLY A 345 28.88 -11.40 -17.16
C GLY A 345 29.54 -12.02 -15.92
N ASP A 346 29.80 -11.25 -14.85
CA ASP A 346 30.47 -11.71 -13.62
C ASP A 346 29.55 -11.67 -12.38
N ILE A 347 28.23 -11.59 -12.54
CA ILE A 347 27.27 -11.66 -11.45
C ILE A 347 26.49 -12.97 -11.50
N ASP A 348 26.41 -13.64 -10.35
CA ASP A 348 25.59 -14.81 -10.20
C ASP A 348 24.13 -14.40 -9.91
N VAL A 349 23.22 -14.68 -10.87
CA VAL A 349 21.80 -14.33 -10.76
C VAL A 349 21.01 -15.56 -10.36
N VAL A 350 20.43 -15.53 -9.15
CA VAL A 350 19.78 -16.67 -8.51
C VAL A 350 18.37 -16.32 -8.03
N SER A 351 17.52 -17.33 -7.87
CA SER A 351 16.19 -17.18 -7.27
C SER A 351 16.08 -17.71 -5.85
N ALA A 352 17.10 -18.39 -5.37
CA ALA A 352 17.24 -18.88 -4.00
C ALA A 352 18.71 -18.91 -3.62
N ILE A 353 18.99 -18.85 -2.34
CA ILE A 353 20.33 -18.99 -1.75
C ILE A 353 20.31 -20.12 -0.74
N ASP A 354 21.47 -20.74 -0.52
CA ASP A 354 21.70 -21.66 0.59
C ASP A 354 22.13 -20.85 1.82
N ASP A 355 21.66 -21.23 3.02
CA ASP A 355 22.05 -20.60 4.30
C ASP A 355 23.57 -20.71 4.57
N GLN A 356 24.29 -21.62 3.89
CA GLN A 356 25.73 -21.79 3.99
C GLN A 356 26.54 -20.85 3.08
N ASP A 357 25.88 -20.08 2.21
CA ASP A 357 26.53 -19.10 1.36
C ASP A 357 27.03 -17.91 2.19
N GLY A 358 28.27 -17.97 2.69
CA GLY A 358 28.87 -16.88 3.47
C GLY A 358 29.03 -15.60 2.64
N PHE A 359 28.26 -14.55 2.92
CA PHE A 359 28.43 -13.22 2.34
C PHE A 359 29.06 -12.25 3.34
N ASP A 360 29.94 -11.36 2.88
CA ASP A 360 30.50 -10.29 3.72
C ASP A 360 29.43 -9.20 3.93
N PHE A 361 28.68 -8.89 2.87
CA PHE A 361 27.68 -7.82 2.88
C PHE A 361 26.38 -8.24 2.18
N GLN A 362 25.30 -7.56 2.57
CA GLN A 362 24.00 -7.59 1.88
C GLN A 362 23.54 -6.17 1.55
N CYS A 363 22.80 -6.02 0.43
CA CYS A 363 22.17 -4.76 0.06
C CYS A 363 20.84 -5.02 -0.64
N ALA A 364 19.81 -4.26 -0.30
CA ALA A 364 18.60 -4.23 -1.10
C ALA A 364 18.85 -3.55 -2.45
N LEU A 365 18.25 -4.04 -3.52
CA LEU A 365 18.43 -3.48 -4.86
C LEU A 365 18.06 -2.00 -4.91
N MET A 366 16.96 -1.60 -4.27
CA MET A 366 16.51 -0.22 -4.19
C MET A 366 17.27 0.62 -3.13
N GLY A 367 18.20 0.02 -2.41
CA GLY A 367 19.16 0.74 -1.56
C GLY A 367 20.40 1.20 -2.34
N LEU A 368 20.68 0.63 -3.52
CA LEU A 368 21.86 0.98 -4.33
C LEU A 368 21.92 2.46 -4.72
N PRO A 369 20.84 3.13 -5.11
CA PRO A 369 20.89 4.56 -5.42
C PRO A 369 21.45 5.42 -4.30
N LEU A 370 21.09 5.12 -3.04
CA LEU A 370 21.65 5.80 -1.87
C LEU A 370 23.16 5.55 -1.77
N ARG A 371 23.59 4.29 -1.87
CA ARG A 371 25.00 3.86 -1.73
C ARG A 371 25.90 4.41 -2.85
N PHE A 372 25.31 4.68 -4.03
CA PHE A 372 25.99 5.33 -5.16
C PHE A 372 25.82 6.85 -5.17
N ASN A 373 25.18 7.44 -4.15
CA ASN A 373 24.87 8.87 -4.10
C ASN A 373 24.21 9.38 -5.40
N THR A 374 23.22 8.61 -5.89
CA THR A 374 22.58 8.88 -7.17
C THR A 374 21.76 10.16 -7.13
N LYS A 375 22.09 11.07 -8.03
CA LYS A 375 21.36 12.31 -8.32
C LYS A 375 20.65 12.17 -9.66
N LEU A 376 19.82 13.15 -10.00
CA LEU A 376 19.06 13.15 -11.26
C LEU A 376 19.96 13.07 -12.50
N ASP A 377 21.09 13.75 -12.48
CA ASP A 377 22.10 13.81 -13.54
C ASP A 377 23.09 12.63 -13.53
N THR A 378 23.13 11.84 -12.46
CA THR A 378 24.03 10.69 -12.34
C THR A 378 23.31 9.34 -12.44
N ILE A 379 22.04 9.34 -12.82
CA ILE A 379 21.30 8.10 -13.10
C ILE A 379 22.03 7.31 -14.20
N PRO A 380 22.30 5.99 -14.00
CA PRO A 380 22.88 5.16 -15.07
C PRO A 380 21.88 4.96 -16.21
N ALA A 381 21.84 5.91 -17.16
CA ALA A 381 20.84 5.94 -18.23
C ALA A 381 21.26 5.21 -19.52
N LYS A 382 22.44 4.55 -19.51
CA LYS A 382 22.90 3.77 -20.69
C LYS A 382 21.94 2.64 -21.01
N ILE A 383 21.43 2.62 -22.25
CA ILE A 383 20.55 1.59 -22.81
C ILE A 383 21.05 1.14 -24.19
N PRO A 384 20.69 -0.07 -24.69
CA PRO A 384 20.06 -1.13 -23.90
C PRO A 384 21.03 -1.69 -22.85
N TYR A 385 20.47 -2.15 -21.73
CA TYR A 385 21.21 -2.93 -20.75
C TYR A 385 20.64 -4.35 -20.57
N LEU A 386 19.52 -4.66 -21.24
CA LEU A 386 19.02 -6.03 -21.43
C LEU A 386 19.13 -6.42 -22.91
N SER A 387 19.29 -7.71 -23.15
CA SER A 387 19.31 -8.30 -24.48
C SER A 387 18.19 -9.34 -24.64
N VAL A 388 17.88 -9.66 -25.88
CA VAL A 388 16.83 -10.61 -26.24
C VAL A 388 17.46 -11.78 -26.98
N GLU A 389 16.95 -12.97 -26.72
CA GLU A 389 17.38 -14.19 -27.42
C GLU A 389 17.04 -14.14 -28.94
N PRO A 390 18.03 -14.22 -29.85
CA PRO A 390 17.78 -14.03 -31.27
C PRO A 390 16.76 -15.02 -31.87
N ASP A 391 16.81 -16.26 -31.43
CA ASP A 391 15.89 -17.31 -31.93
C ASP A 391 14.44 -17.01 -31.53
N ARG A 392 14.24 -16.48 -30.33
CA ARG A 392 12.91 -16.02 -29.86
C ARG A 392 12.42 -14.82 -30.67
N VAL A 393 13.30 -13.87 -30.98
CA VAL A 393 12.98 -12.73 -31.84
C VAL A 393 12.55 -13.19 -33.22
N ALA A 394 13.28 -14.12 -33.82
CA ALA A 394 12.95 -14.66 -35.13
C ALA A 394 11.59 -15.38 -35.15
N ARG A 395 11.33 -16.23 -34.16
CA ARG A 395 10.04 -16.93 -33.98
C ARG A 395 8.86 -15.94 -33.89
N TRP A 396 8.97 -14.92 -33.05
CA TRP A 396 7.91 -13.95 -32.89
C TRP A 396 7.79 -13.02 -34.10
N LYS A 397 8.87 -12.72 -34.81
CA LYS A 397 8.85 -11.97 -36.07
C LYS A 397 8.01 -12.67 -37.16
N GLU A 398 8.19 -13.98 -37.33
CA GLU A 398 7.40 -14.79 -38.26
C GLU A 398 5.91 -14.74 -37.89
N ARG A 399 5.59 -14.91 -36.61
CA ARG A 399 4.20 -14.96 -36.11
C ARG A 399 3.48 -13.61 -36.20
N ILE A 400 4.15 -12.52 -35.85
CA ILE A 400 3.59 -11.16 -35.92
C ILE A 400 3.49 -10.70 -37.38
N GLY A 401 4.40 -11.16 -38.25
CA GLY A 401 4.47 -10.72 -39.62
C GLY A 401 5.10 -9.34 -39.82
N ALA A 402 5.33 -8.99 -41.09
CA ALA A 402 6.10 -7.81 -41.47
C ALA A 402 5.24 -6.56 -41.75
N HIS A 403 3.93 -6.72 -41.98
CA HIS A 403 3.08 -5.63 -42.45
C HIS A 403 2.67 -4.66 -41.32
N GLY A 404 2.35 -3.43 -41.69
CA GLY A 404 1.80 -2.39 -40.83
C GLY A 404 2.78 -1.80 -39.82
N PHE A 405 2.34 -0.77 -39.14
CA PHE A 405 3.03 -0.15 -38.00
C PHE A 405 2.54 -0.82 -36.72
N LYS A 406 3.41 -1.54 -36.06
CA LYS A 406 3.09 -2.44 -34.95
C LYS A 406 3.27 -1.74 -33.62
N ILE A 407 2.19 -1.57 -32.87
CA ILE A 407 2.18 -0.94 -31.57
C ILE A 407 1.83 -1.98 -30.50
N GLY A 408 2.75 -2.23 -29.59
CA GLY A 408 2.47 -3.02 -28.40
C GLY A 408 1.73 -2.22 -27.36
N ILE A 409 0.61 -2.73 -26.84
CA ILE A 409 -0.17 -2.02 -25.82
C ILE A 409 -0.25 -2.79 -24.52
N GLY A 410 -0.17 -2.04 -23.38
CA GLY A 410 -0.38 -2.55 -22.03
C GLY A 410 -1.17 -1.54 -21.21
N TRP A 411 -2.35 -1.91 -20.73
CA TRP A 411 -3.29 -0.99 -20.09
C TRP A 411 -3.51 -1.20 -18.61
N GLN A 412 -3.21 -2.41 -18.12
CA GLN A 412 -3.50 -2.78 -16.74
C GLN A 412 -2.30 -3.44 -16.07
N GLY A 413 -2.08 -3.12 -14.80
CA GLY A 413 -1.16 -3.83 -13.91
C GLY A 413 -1.91 -4.86 -13.06
N ASN A 414 -1.28 -5.26 -11.93
CA ASN A 414 -1.92 -6.14 -10.95
C ASN A 414 -3.18 -5.45 -10.37
N PRO A 415 -4.38 -6.03 -10.52
CA PRO A 415 -5.62 -5.45 -10.00
C PRO A 415 -5.66 -5.38 -8.47
N ASN A 416 -4.94 -6.27 -7.79
CA ASN A 416 -4.80 -6.25 -6.33
C ASN A 416 -3.69 -5.29 -5.84
N GLY A 417 -3.14 -4.48 -6.74
CA GLY A 417 -2.17 -3.44 -6.40
C GLY A 417 -2.82 -2.25 -5.73
N GLN A 418 -2.08 -1.55 -4.86
CA GLN A 418 -2.57 -0.37 -4.12
C GLN A 418 -2.89 0.86 -4.99
N ASP A 419 -2.58 0.83 -6.28
CA ASP A 419 -2.77 1.97 -7.19
C ASP A 419 -3.53 1.52 -8.44
N ASN A 420 -4.85 1.51 -8.34
CA ASN A 420 -5.75 1.16 -9.44
C ASN A 420 -5.94 2.33 -10.43
N HIS A 421 -5.68 3.58 -10.02
CA HIS A 421 -5.80 4.78 -10.86
C HIS A 421 -4.78 4.86 -12.01
N LYS A 422 -3.83 3.95 -12.08
CA LYS A 422 -2.88 3.82 -13.21
C LYS A 422 -3.40 2.95 -14.36
N HIS A 423 -4.54 2.31 -14.19
CA HIS A 423 -5.15 1.50 -15.23
C HIS A 423 -5.78 2.42 -16.27
N ILE A 424 -5.43 2.19 -17.54
CA ILE A 424 -6.00 2.92 -18.67
C ILE A 424 -7.27 2.19 -19.08
N PRO A 425 -8.43 2.85 -19.22
CA PRO A 425 -9.58 2.22 -19.83
C PRO A 425 -9.24 1.74 -21.26
N LEU A 426 -9.48 0.46 -21.55
CA LEU A 426 -9.05 -0.12 -22.81
C LEU A 426 -9.76 0.53 -24.02
N GLU A 427 -10.94 1.09 -23.79
CA GLU A 427 -11.73 1.85 -24.74
C GLU A 427 -10.98 3.05 -25.33
N GLU A 428 -10.08 3.65 -24.58
CA GLU A 428 -9.28 4.80 -25.02
C GLU A 428 -8.30 4.44 -26.16
N PHE A 429 -7.97 3.15 -26.33
CA PHE A 429 -7.16 2.70 -27.47
C PHE A 429 -7.95 2.55 -28.78
N ILE A 430 -9.28 2.56 -28.76
CA ILE A 430 -10.13 2.35 -29.94
C ILE A 430 -9.81 3.33 -31.08
N PRO A 431 -9.66 4.66 -30.85
CA PRO A 431 -9.32 5.59 -31.93
C PRO A 431 -8.04 5.21 -32.68
N LEU A 432 -7.07 4.62 -31.99
CA LEU A 432 -5.80 4.21 -32.61
C LEU A 432 -5.96 3.03 -33.58
N THR A 433 -6.95 2.15 -33.37
CA THR A 433 -7.25 1.02 -34.28
C THR A 433 -7.76 1.49 -35.65
N ARG A 434 -8.28 2.72 -35.72
CA ARG A 434 -8.84 3.32 -36.94
C ARG A 434 -7.81 4.06 -37.78
N ILE A 435 -6.56 4.15 -37.31
CA ILE A 435 -5.47 4.79 -38.06
C ILE A 435 -4.98 3.80 -39.13
N PRO A 436 -4.97 4.19 -40.42
CA PRO A 436 -4.52 3.29 -41.50
C PRO A 436 -3.13 2.73 -41.26
N LYS A 437 -2.95 1.45 -41.52
CA LYS A 437 -1.69 0.69 -41.36
C LYS A 437 -1.25 0.48 -39.91
N VAL A 438 -1.94 1.02 -38.88
CA VAL A 438 -1.66 0.74 -37.47
C VAL A 438 -2.21 -0.63 -37.09
N ARG A 439 -1.43 -1.38 -36.34
CA ARG A 439 -1.81 -2.64 -35.71
C ARG A 439 -1.54 -2.55 -34.22
N LEU A 440 -2.56 -2.74 -33.41
CA LEU A 440 -2.41 -2.83 -31.96
C LEU A 440 -2.24 -4.29 -31.56
N ILE A 441 -1.16 -4.58 -30.83
CA ILE A 441 -0.79 -5.92 -30.37
C ILE A 441 -0.78 -5.90 -28.84
N SER A 442 -1.61 -6.74 -28.23
CA SER A 442 -1.70 -6.84 -26.78
C SER A 442 -0.43 -7.44 -26.18
N LEU A 443 0.22 -6.71 -25.30
CA LEU A 443 1.29 -7.20 -24.41
C LEU A 443 0.73 -7.62 -23.04
N GLN A 444 -0.59 -7.48 -22.85
CA GLN A 444 -1.26 -7.85 -21.63
C GLN A 444 -1.28 -9.36 -21.45
N TYR A 445 -0.96 -9.83 -20.24
CA TYR A 445 -0.92 -11.24 -19.91
C TYR A 445 -1.70 -11.48 -18.60
N ARG A 446 -2.71 -12.35 -18.66
CA ARG A 446 -3.66 -12.70 -17.59
C ARG A 446 -4.60 -11.54 -17.21
N ASP A 447 -4.17 -10.66 -16.31
CA ASP A 447 -5.04 -9.60 -15.75
C ASP A 447 -5.46 -8.62 -16.85
N GLY A 448 -6.76 -8.36 -16.98
CA GLY A 448 -7.33 -7.41 -17.94
C GLY A 448 -7.50 -7.93 -19.39
N VAL A 449 -7.04 -9.15 -19.70
CA VAL A 449 -7.21 -9.75 -21.04
C VAL A 449 -8.68 -10.02 -21.35
N ASP A 450 -9.48 -10.32 -20.35
CA ASP A 450 -10.93 -10.51 -20.44
C ASP A 450 -11.67 -9.29 -21.00
N GLN A 451 -11.13 -8.09 -20.83
CA GLN A 451 -11.70 -6.86 -21.36
C GLN A 451 -11.76 -6.85 -22.90
N LEU A 452 -10.84 -7.54 -23.57
CA LEU A 452 -10.82 -7.66 -25.03
C LEU A 452 -12.10 -8.30 -25.60
N ALA A 453 -12.75 -9.18 -24.83
CA ALA A 453 -13.98 -9.85 -25.24
C ALA A 453 -15.21 -8.91 -25.27
N ARG A 454 -15.10 -7.71 -24.69
CA ARG A 454 -16.18 -6.73 -24.64
C ARG A 454 -16.25 -5.84 -25.88
N PHE A 455 -15.25 -5.89 -26.76
CA PHE A 455 -15.19 -5.03 -27.92
C PHE A 455 -16.00 -5.55 -29.10
N PRO A 456 -16.58 -4.61 -29.90
CA PRO A 456 -17.20 -4.94 -31.19
C PRO A 456 -16.19 -5.59 -32.15
N ALA A 457 -16.69 -6.40 -33.07
CA ALA A 457 -15.86 -7.17 -34.03
C ALA A 457 -15.04 -6.29 -35.00
N ASP A 458 -15.39 -5.01 -35.14
CA ASP A 458 -14.65 -4.04 -35.96
C ASP A 458 -13.43 -3.45 -35.25
N VAL A 459 -13.34 -3.56 -33.93
CA VAL A 459 -12.18 -3.13 -33.12
C VAL A 459 -11.17 -4.27 -33.09
N LYS A 460 -10.07 -4.10 -33.81
CA LYS A 460 -9.02 -5.13 -33.92
C LYS A 460 -7.83 -4.83 -33.01
N ILE A 461 -7.75 -5.54 -31.87
CA ILE A 461 -6.56 -5.66 -31.05
C ILE A 461 -6.08 -7.09 -31.15
N GLU A 462 -4.87 -7.26 -31.68
CA GLU A 462 -4.29 -8.58 -31.90
C GLU A 462 -3.78 -9.20 -30.60
N THR A 463 -4.07 -10.47 -30.38
CA THR A 463 -3.55 -11.26 -29.27
C THR A 463 -2.46 -12.19 -29.74
N LEU A 464 -1.53 -12.50 -28.84
CA LEU A 464 -0.36 -13.32 -29.17
C LEU A 464 -0.60 -14.84 -28.96
N GLY A 465 -1.82 -15.22 -28.56
CA GLY A 465 -2.23 -16.59 -28.31
C GLY A 465 -1.85 -17.13 -26.93
N ASN A 466 -2.30 -18.37 -26.64
CA ASN A 466 -2.22 -18.95 -25.31
C ASN A 466 -0.80 -19.37 -24.88
N ASP A 467 0.14 -19.46 -25.81
CA ASP A 467 1.54 -19.80 -25.55
C ASP A 467 2.42 -18.57 -25.25
N PHE A 468 1.88 -17.36 -25.40
CA PHE A 468 2.57 -16.14 -25.06
C PHE A 468 2.77 -16.05 -23.53
N ASN A 469 4.02 -15.91 -23.09
CA ASN A 469 4.42 -15.90 -21.68
C ASN A 469 3.94 -17.12 -20.86
N ASN A 470 3.62 -18.23 -21.54
CA ASN A 470 3.19 -19.46 -20.87
C ASN A 470 4.43 -20.27 -20.43
N GLY A 471 4.92 -20.00 -19.23
CA GLY A 471 6.10 -20.67 -18.71
C GLY A 471 6.65 -20.01 -17.44
N PRO A 472 7.72 -20.57 -16.87
CA PRO A 472 8.34 -20.03 -15.67
C PRO A 472 9.09 -18.71 -15.91
N ASP A 473 9.49 -18.45 -17.16
CA ASP A 473 10.34 -17.33 -17.55
C ASP A 473 9.48 -16.15 -18.03
N ALA A 474 9.05 -15.29 -17.10
CA ALA A 474 8.33 -14.08 -17.48
C ALA A 474 9.21 -13.17 -18.36
N PHE A 475 8.58 -12.44 -19.23
CA PHE A 475 9.19 -11.40 -20.06
C PHE A 475 10.13 -11.87 -21.19
N ILE A 476 10.52 -13.14 -21.29
CA ILE A 476 11.38 -13.60 -22.39
C ILE A 476 10.63 -13.45 -23.72
N ASP A 477 9.40 -13.95 -23.80
CA ASP A 477 8.56 -13.76 -24.98
C ASP A 477 8.13 -12.30 -25.15
N THR A 478 7.79 -11.60 -24.04
CA THR A 478 7.46 -10.17 -24.10
C THR A 478 8.60 -9.36 -24.68
N ALA A 479 9.84 -9.60 -24.26
CA ALA A 479 11.03 -8.93 -24.78
C ALA A 479 11.24 -9.23 -26.26
N ALA A 480 11.05 -10.49 -26.68
CA ALA A 480 11.17 -10.91 -28.07
C ALA A 480 10.08 -10.30 -28.97
N VAL A 481 8.86 -10.19 -28.47
CA VAL A 481 7.77 -9.47 -29.14
C VAL A 481 8.12 -7.99 -29.26
N MET A 482 8.53 -7.33 -28.15
CA MET A 482 8.92 -5.91 -28.14
C MET A 482 10.02 -5.59 -29.13
N ALA A 483 10.96 -6.51 -29.35
CA ALA A 483 12.02 -6.36 -30.36
C ALA A 483 11.46 -6.26 -31.80
N ASN A 484 10.27 -6.78 -32.06
CA ASN A 484 9.59 -6.77 -33.35
C ASN A 484 8.52 -5.65 -33.48
N LEU A 485 8.37 -4.79 -32.48
CA LEU A 485 7.40 -3.70 -32.50
C LEU A 485 8.06 -2.37 -32.90
N ASP A 486 7.28 -1.48 -33.50
CA ASP A 486 7.72 -0.14 -33.88
C ASP A 486 7.58 0.87 -32.73
N LEU A 487 6.59 0.66 -31.86
CA LEU A 487 6.28 1.51 -30.71
C LEU A 487 5.63 0.66 -29.60
N ILE A 488 5.78 1.07 -28.36
CA ILE A 488 5.05 0.53 -27.22
C ILE A 488 4.29 1.66 -26.54
N ILE A 489 2.99 1.47 -26.24
CA ILE A 489 2.17 2.42 -25.48
C ILE A 489 1.65 1.68 -24.26
N SER A 490 2.00 2.14 -23.07
CA SER A 490 1.66 1.42 -21.83
C SER A 490 1.41 2.35 -20.65
N SER A 491 0.55 1.90 -19.72
CA SER A 491 0.46 2.44 -18.38
C SER A 491 1.73 2.19 -17.58
N CYS A 492 1.87 2.84 -16.41
CA CYS A 492 3.01 2.67 -15.51
C CYS A 492 3.00 1.28 -14.84
N THR A 493 3.53 0.28 -15.52
CA THR A 493 3.65 -1.12 -15.10
C THR A 493 5.09 -1.62 -15.31
N SER A 494 5.31 -2.94 -15.29
CA SER A 494 6.61 -3.53 -15.66
C SER A 494 6.96 -3.41 -17.15
N ILE A 495 5.96 -3.23 -18.01
CA ILE A 495 6.12 -3.14 -19.48
C ILE A 495 7.05 -1.99 -19.90
N PRO A 496 6.83 -0.72 -19.48
CA PRO A 496 7.74 0.36 -19.88
C PRO A 496 9.16 0.20 -19.32
N HIS A 497 9.32 -0.44 -18.15
CA HIS A 497 10.66 -0.70 -17.61
C HIS A 497 11.41 -1.73 -18.44
N LEU A 498 10.73 -2.78 -18.91
CA LEU A 498 11.31 -3.75 -19.81
C LEU A 498 11.64 -3.13 -21.18
N ALA A 499 10.69 -2.39 -21.75
CA ALA A 499 10.86 -1.71 -23.03
C ALA A 499 12.03 -0.72 -23.01
N GLY A 500 12.11 0.10 -21.95
CA GLY A 500 13.20 1.05 -21.73
C GLY A 500 14.55 0.35 -21.52
N ALA A 501 14.59 -0.75 -20.78
CA ALA A 501 15.79 -1.57 -20.59
C ALA A 501 16.31 -2.19 -21.90
N LEU A 502 15.41 -2.50 -22.82
CA LEU A 502 15.70 -3.00 -24.17
C LEU A 502 15.97 -1.87 -25.19
N GLY A 503 15.90 -0.60 -24.78
CA GLY A 503 16.07 0.54 -25.66
C GLY A 503 14.97 0.70 -26.71
N ARG A 504 13.73 0.22 -26.44
CA ARG A 504 12.62 0.29 -27.39
C ARG A 504 11.89 1.63 -27.31
N PRO A 505 11.46 2.22 -28.45
CA PRO A 505 10.60 3.40 -28.44
C PRO A 505 9.33 3.14 -27.63
N THR A 506 9.07 3.96 -26.63
CA THR A 506 7.95 3.73 -25.72
C THR A 506 7.28 5.03 -25.31
N TRP A 507 5.96 5.04 -25.35
CA TRP A 507 5.10 6.10 -24.82
C TRP A 507 4.44 5.60 -23.55
N VAL A 508 4.74 6.26 -22.44
CA VAL A 508 4.18 5.91 -21.13
C VAL A 508 3.05 6.88 -20.82
N VAL A 509 1.88 6.31 -20.59
CA VAL A 509 0.66 7.07 -20.25
C VAL A 509 0.55 7.11 -18.74
N LEU A 510 0.50 8.32 -18.18
CA LEU A 510 0.61 8.58 -16.75
C LEU A 510 -0.64 9.26 -16.21
N LYS A 511 -1.05 8.85 -15.01
CA LYS A 511 -2.07 9.56 -14.24
C LYS A 511 -1.62 10.99 -13.87
N HIS A 512 -2.56 11.82 -13.39
CA HIS A 512 -2.37 13.23 -13.07
C HIS A 512 -1.18 13.50 -12.13
N VAL A 513 -1.07 12.75 -11.04
CA VAL A 513 0.12 12.69 -10.18
C VAL A 513 0.80 11.34 -10.40
N PRO A 514 1.91 11.30 -11.14
CA PRO A 514 2.54 10.05 -11.52
C PRO A 514 3.33 9.41 -10.37
N ASP A 515 3.82 8.21 -10.60
CA ASP A 515 4.86 7.62 -9.77
C ASP A 515 6.15 8.48 -9.84
N TRP A 516 6.86 8.57 -8.73
CA TRP A 516 8.06 9.40 -8.56
C TRP A 516 9.14 9.19 -9.63
N ARG A 517 9.21 8.01 -10.24
CA ARG A 517 10.19 7.68 -11.29
C ARG A 517 10.07 8.56 -12.52
N TRP A 518 8.85 9.03 -12.77
CA TRP A 518 8.52 9.81 -13.96
C TRP A 518 8.62 11.32 -13.73
N LEU A 519 8.84 11.75 -12.48
CA LEU A 519 8.89 13.17 -12.10
C LEU A 519 7.61 13.94 -12.51
N LEU A 520 7.69 15.27 -12.44
CA LEU A 520 6.65 16.20 -12.89
C LEU A 520 7.10 16.89 -14.19
N ASP A 521 6.27 17.65 -14.80
CA ASP A 521 6.49 18.69 -15.82
C ASP A 521 7.54 18.41 -16.92
N ARG A 522 7.74 17.13 -17.29
CA ARG A 522 8.63 16.73 -18.38
C ARG A 522 8.00 15.66 -19.27
N GLU A 523 8.35 15.65 -20.56
CA GLU A 523 7.89 14.65 -21.53
C GLU A 523 8.91 13.53 -21.78
N ASP A 524 10.15 13.65 -21.29
CA ASP A 524 11.21 12.64 -21.34
C ASP A 524 11.37 11.93 -20.00
N SER A 525 12.16 10.86 -19.99
CA SER A 525 12.49 10.11 -18.77
C SER A 525 13.99 10.18 -18.48
N PRO A 526 14.41 10.54 -17.24
CA PRO A 526 15.81 10.52 -16.86
C PRO A 526 16.36 9.09 -16.75
N TRP A 527 15.48 8.11 -16.65
CA TRP A 527 15.82 6.69 -16.56
C TRP A 527 16.00 6.03 -17.91
N TYR A 528 15.26 6.47 -18.93
CA TYR A 528 15.19 5.79 -20.22
C TYR A 528 15.09 6.80 -21.37
N PRO A 529 16.18 7.06 -22.11
CA PRO A 529 16.19 8.03 -23.21
C PRO A 529 15.20 7.73 -24.35
N THR A 530 14.71 6.49 -24.47
CA THR A 530 13.74 6.07 -25.50
C THR A 530 12.29 6.18 -25.07
N ILE A 531 12.03 6.68 -23.87
CA ILE A 531 10.67 6.84 -23.33
C ILE A 531 10.20 8.29 -23.47
N ARG A 532 8.98 8.45 -24.00
CA ARG A 532 8.22 9.71 -23.95
C ARG A 532 7.02 9.56 -23.02
N LEU A 533 6.75 10.61 -22.24
CA LEU A 533 5.72 10.61 -21.19
C LEU A 533 4.49 11.41 -21.63
N PHE A 534 3.33 10.81 -21.48
CA PHE A 534 2.03 11.44 -21.71
C PHE A 534 1.26 11.49 -20.39
N ARG A 535 0.92 12.69 -19.91
CA ARG A 535 0.35 12.91 -18.59
C ARG A 535 -1.08 13.39 -18.69
N GLN A 536 -1.94 12.90 -17.78
CA GLN A 536 -3.29 13.45 -17.60
C GLN A 536 -3.20 14.95 -17.25
N PRO A 537 -3.89 15.83 -17.99
CA PRO A 537 -3.96 17.24 -17.62
C PRO A 537 -4.75 17.43 -16.32
N GLU A 538 -5.83 16.68 -16.16
CA GLU A 538 -6.66 16.59 -14.97
C GLU A 538 -6.83 15.12 -14.56
N ARG A 539 -7.28 14.88 -13.33
CA ARG A 539 -7.51 13.52 -12.83
C ARG A 539 -8.57 12.82 -13.69
N ASP A 540 -8.28 11.58 -14.06
CA ASP A 540 -9.12 10.68 -14.84
C ASP A 540 -9.44 11.15 -16.27
N ASP A 541 -8.81 12.23 -16.74
CA ASP A 541 -8.94 12.69 -18.13
C ASP A 541 -8.02 11.89 -19.08
N TRP A 542 -8.41 10.65 -19.32
CA TRP A 542 -7.74 9.77 -20.28
C TRP A 542 -7.98 10.20 -21.74
N THR A 543 -9.16 10.70 -22.03
CA THR A 543 -9.59 11.07 -23.40
C THR A 543 -8.71 12.19 -23.99
N SER A 544 -8.38 13.22 -23.22
CA SER A 544 -7.48 14.29 -23.69
C SER A 544 -6.08 13.75 -24.00
N ILE A 545 -5.55 12.81 -23.16
CA ILE A 545 -4.27 12.18 -23.44
C ILE A 545 -4.31 11.39 -24.73
N PHE A 546 -5.31 10.54 -24.92
CA PHE A 546 -5.41 9.68 -26.09
C PHE A 546 -5.67 10.49 -27.37
N SER A 547 -6.36 11.61 -27.29
CA SER A 547 -6.46 12.58 -28.38
C SER A 547 -5.09 13.19 -28.75
N LYS A 548 -4.22 13.46 -27.75
CA LYS A 548 -2.84 13.89 -27.98
C LYS A 548 -2.03 12.77 -28.60
N ILE A 549 -2.12 11.55 -28.08
CA ILE A 549 -1.42 10.34 -28.57
C ILE A 549 -1.81 10.09 -30.04
N GLU A 550 -3.09 10.13 -30.37
CA GLU A 550 -3.56 9.93 -31.75
C GLU A 550 -2.95 10.96 -32.73
N ARG A 551 -2.99 12.24 -32.36
CA ARG A 551 -2.40 13.31 -33.18
C ARG A 551 -0.90 13.12 -33.39
N GLU A 552 -0.15 12.81 -32.33
CA GLU A 552 1.29 12.57 -32.38
C GLU A 552 1.62 11.31 -33.22
N LEU A 553 0.82 10.27 -33.09
CA LEU A 553 0.99 9.04 -33.88
C LEU A 553 0.73 9.29 -35.37
N ARG A 554 -0.30 10.05 -35.73
CA ARG A 554 -0.54 10.45 -37.12
C ARG A 554 0.60 11.29 -37.69
N SER A 555 1.15 12.21 -36.91
CA SER A 555 2.33 13.00 -37.28
C SER A 555 3.56 12.12 -37.52
N LEU A 556 3.82 11.17 -36.61
CA LEU A 556 4.92 10.22 -36.74
C LEU A 556 4.83 9.34 -37.99
N LEU A 557 3.63 8.89 -38.33
CA LEU A 557 3.39 8.05 -39.51
C LEU A 557 3.54 8.85 -40.81
N ASN A 558 3.09 10.10 -40.85
CA ASN A 558 3.25 10.98 -42.02
C ASN A 558 4.73 11.28 -42.28
N ALA A 559 5.48 11.62 -41.23
CA ALA A 559 6.94 11.85 -41.34
C ALA A 559 7.73 10.63 -41.81
N LYS A 560 7.29 9.40 -41.47
CA LYS A 560 7.89 8.13 -41.98
C LYS A 560 7.46 7.81 -43.42
N GLY A 561 6.27 8.30 -43.84
CA GLY A 561 5.79 8.11 -45.23
C GLY A 561 6.61 8.86 -46.26
N ASP A 562 7.20 9.99 -45.89
CA ASP A 562 8.05 10.84 -46.75
C ASP A 562 9.53 10.45 -46.70
N ALA A 563 9.94 9.53 -45.83
CA ALA A 563 11.32 9.09 -45.69
C ALA A 563 11.49 7.61 -46.06
N ILE A 564 11.98 7.35 -47.26
CA ILE A 564 12.69 6.10 -47.59
C ILE A 564 14.03 6.19 -46.82
N VAL A 565 14.11 5.69 -45.61
CA VAL A 565 15.35 5.70 -44.81
C VAL A 565 15.60 4.32 -44.19
N PRO A 566 16.85 3.82 -44.29
CA PRO A 566 17.24 2.50 -43.79
C PRO A 566 17.12 2.36 -42.28
N GLN A 567 16.91 1.16 -41.80
CA GLN A 567 16.96 0.75 -40.40
C GLN A 567 18.19 1.31 -39.70
N GLY A 568 18.00 2.18 -38.68
CA GLY A 568 19.10 2.56 -37.77
C GLY A 568 19.19 4.00 -37.29
N LEU A 569 18.11 4.75 -37.22
CA LEU A 569 18.17 6.08 -36.55
C LEU A 569 17.12 6.20 -35.46
N VAL A 570 17.60 6.14 -34.21
CA VAL A 570 16.91 6.64 -33.01
C VAL A 570 16.81 8.16 -33.17
N PRO A 571 15.66 8.80 -33.06
CA PRO A 571 15.60 10.25 -32.98
C PRO A 571 16.32 10.70 -31.71
N THR A 572 17.49 11.27 -31.85
CA THR A 572 18.13 12.05 -30.79
C THR A 572 17.29 13.32 -30.58
N PHE A 573 16.58 13.39 -29.49
CA PHE A 573 15.99 14.64 -29.05
C PHE A 573 17.13 15.57 -28.60
N ALA A 574 17.48 16.49 -29.47
CA ALA A 574 18.44 17.57 -29.17
C ALA A 574 17.83 18.45 -28.08
N ASN A 575 18.67 18.78 -27.09
CA ASN A 575 18.39 19.74 -26.03
C ASN A 575 17.83 21.06 -26.60
N ARG A 576 16.67 21.46 -26.11
CA ARG A 576 16.25 22.85 -26.03
C ARG A 576 15.82 23.14 -24.59
#